data_7d706173126bb4ce4276e6ff183a5606
#
_entry.id   7d706173126bb4ce4276e6ff183a5606
#
_cell.length_a   1.000
_cell.length_b   1.000
_cell.length_c   1.000
_cell.angle_alpha   90.00
_cell.angle_beta   90.00
_cell.angle_gamma   90.00
#
_symmetry.space_group_name_H-M   'P 1'
#
loop_
_entity.id
_entity.type
_entity.pdbx_description
1 polymer ?
#
loop_
_entity_poly.entity_id
_entity_poly.type
_entity_poly.pdbx_seq_one_letter_code
_entity_poly.pdbx_strand_id
1 'polypeptide(L)'
;MLRDAVCIRAASTPLALGPGNLQATLTTAGDKHLLLLCFDYALQQGSMGVAEADQLQTAVRHAREQGLHLVWLIESSGIRVTDGTAGIASLRRVLRDVQDARLDGLRLLAMVFKSAFGGASILTSVCERRVMNTATLLSMSGPKLIEQSVGTARFDATDKAAVTGLLGGAARAARSADVVLAEANVSSYLAALDVWLADAAPERVDAVWLQHQLTQLCARLPQPLPEPKALPLPSPMLPAHAQNLLEHVLPAHSGVHACEGVLIAQAAPDSHTRVLALMTPEGCTARDALALTRELLRPQALAYKRSVLLVDAPGHAATPEDEQLVFSEVLALLSLAIRWLHRQGQRVDVVVSGSGGGGIQAASAAGASSVSMGPQARLYVLPKAAMQALNKAEDEDAGTLATALATGAIDHAFKD
;
A
#
# COMPACT_ATOMS: atom_id res chain seq x y z
N MET A 1 12.28 -14.58 -20.49
CA MET A 1 13.61 -15.02 -19.98
C MET A 1 13.57 -15.53 -18.55
N LEU A 2 13.32 -14.77 -17.49
CA LEU A 2 13.36 -15.36 -16.12
C LEU A 2 12.19 -16.31 -15.87
N ARG A 3 10.97 -15.93 -16.26
CA ARG A 3 9.81 -16.83 -16.19
C ARG A 3 10.14 -18.17 -16.85
N ASP A 4 10.65 -18.11 -18.05
CA ASP A 4 11.00 -19.32 -18.81
C ASP A 4 12.11 -20.13 -18.10
N ALA A 5 13.10 -19.46 -17.54
CA ALA A 5 14.15 -20.10 -16.78
C ALA A 5 13.66 -20.77 -15.48
N VAL A 6 12.71 -20.17 -14.77
CA VAL A 6 12.03 -20.78 -13.62
C VAL A 6 11.18 -21.97 -14.08
N CYS A 7 10.42 -21.81 -15.16
CA CYS A 7 9.56 -22.85 -15.72
C CYS A 7 10.34 -24.04 -16.31
N ILE A 8 11.54 -23.84 -16.86
CA ILE A 8 12.39 -24.90 -17.43
C ILE A 8 12.94 -25.83 -16.33
N ARG A 9 13.13 -25.32 -15.10
CA ARG A 9 13.67 -26.12 -13.98
C ARG A 9 12.71 -27.21 -13.47
N ALA A 10 11.42 -27.13 -13.79
CA ALA A 10 10.42 -28.07 -13.28
C ALA A 10 9.26 -28.22 -14.26
N ALA A 11 8.48 -29.30 -14.09
CA ALA A 11 7.21 -29.44 -14.78
C ALA A 11 6.31 -28.23 -14.45
N SER A 12 5.96 -27.45 -15.46
CA SER A 12 5.18 -26.24 -15.29
C SER A 12 3.87 -26.33 -16.08
N THR A 13 2.77 -25.90 -15.45
CA THR A 13 1.43 -25.90 -16.06
C THR A 13 0.86 -24.48 -15.98
N PRO A 14 0.46 -23.89 -17.13
CA PRO A 14 -0.22 -22.61 -17.10
C PRO A 14 -1.52 -22.68 -16.31
N LEU A 15 -1.77 -21.66 -15.47
CA LEU A 15 -3.05 -21.46 -14.81
C LEU A 15 -3.87 -20.44 -15.63
N ALA A 16 -5.04 -20.84 -16.09
CA ALA A 16 -5.92 -19.94 -16.82
C ALA A 16 -6.55 -18.91 -15.88
N LEU A 17 -6.30 -17.63 -16.13
CA LEU A 17 -6.79 -16.52 -15.30
C LEU A 17 -7.84 -15.64 -15.99
N GLY A 18 -8.20 -15.95 -17.24
CA GLY A 18 -9.08 -15.08 -18.04
C GLY A 18 -8.30 -13.92 -18.71
N PRO A 19 -9.00 -12.90 -19.23
CA PRO A 19 -8.39 -11.80 -19.96
C PRO A 19 -7.55 -10.90 -19.05
N GLY A 20 -6.47 -10.33 -19.58
CA GLY A 20 -5.57 -9.40 -18.89
C GLY A 20 -4.11 -9.67 -19.23
N ASN A 21 -3.20 -8.89 -18.67
CA ASN A 21 -1.77 -8.98 -18.95
C ASN A 21 -0.97 -9.82 -17.90
N LEU A 22 -1.66 -10.41 -16.93
CA LEU A 22 -1.04 -11.30 -15.95
C LEU A 22 -1.01 -12.73 -16.47
N GLN A 23 0.14 -13.36 -16.38
CA GLN A 23 0.34 -14.77 -16.66
C GLN A 23 0.65 -15.49 -15.35
N ALA A 24 0.03 -16.65 -15.14
CA ALA A 24 0.28 -17.49 -13.98
C ALA A 24 0.72 -18.89 -14.43
N THR A 25 1.67 -19.45 -13.70
CA THR A 25 2.20 -20.80 -13.99
C THR A 25 2.40 -21.54 -12.67
N LEU A 26 1.81 -22.71 -12.57
CA LEU A 26 2.07 -23.67 -11.51
C LEU A 26 3.40 -24.37 -11.80
N THR A 27 4.28 -24.41 -10.82
CA THR A 27 5.59 -25.06 -10.95
C THR A 27 6.05 -25.64 -9.63
N THR A 28 7.10 -26.42 -9.66
CA THR A 28 7.73 -26.97 -8.46
C THR A 28 9.21 -26.60 -8.42
N ALA A 29 9.74 -26.37 -7.23
CA ALA A 29 11.17 -26.21 -7.02
C ALA A 29 11.57 -27.08 -5.81
N GLY A 30 12.22 -28.21 -6.09
CA GLY A 30 12.39 -29.27 -5.10
C GLY A 30 11.03 -29.85 -4.67
N ASP A 31 10.77 -29.86 -3.37
CA ASP A 31 9.52 -30.30 -2.74
C ASP A 31 8.46 -29.17 -2.62
N LYS A 32 8.80 -27.94 -3.03
CA LYS A 32 7.93 -26.77 -2.87
C LYS A 32 7.07 -26.57 -4.12
N HIS A 33 5.78 -26.36 -3.89
CA HIS A 33 4.82 -26.00 -4.93
C HIS A 33 4.69 -24.49 -4.99
N LEU A 34 4.84 -23.92 -6.18
CA LEU A 34 4.87 -22.50 -6.43
C LEU A 34 3.80 -22.09 -7.42
N LEU A 35 3.22 -20.91 -7.18
CA LEU A 35 2.49 -20.16 -8.20
C LEU A 35 3.37 -18.98 -8.63
N LEU A 36 3.84 -19.05 -9.86
CA LEU A 36 4.63 -17.99 -10.48
C LEU A 36 3.71 -17.02 -11.21
N LEU A 37 3.76 -15.75 -10.84
CA LEU A 37 2.99 -14.66 -11.44
C LEU A 37 3.92 -13.73 -12.21
N CYS A 38 3.53 -13.33 -13.41
CA CYS A 38 4.32 -12.44 -14.25
C CYS A 38 3.41 -11.46 -15.01
N PHE A 39 3.69 -10.16 -14.89
CA PHE A 39 3.06 -9.15 -15.76
C PHE A 39 3.77 -9.13 -17.11
N ASP A 40 2.99 -9.05 -18.19
CA ASP A 40 3.53 -8.75 -19.50
C ASP A 40 3.71 -7.22 -19.65
N TYR A 41 4.95 -6.78 -19.48
CA TYR A 41 5.27 -5.35 -19.58
C TYR A 41 5.02 -4.75 -20.97
N ALA A 42 5.04 -5.56 -22.02
CA ALA A 42 4.73 -5.10 -23.36
C ALA A 42 3.27 -4.62 -23.49
N LEU A 43 2.39 -5.15 -22.63
CA LEU A 43 1.01 -4.73 -22.56
C LEU A 43 0.86 -3.61 -21.51
N GLN A 44 0.62 -2.40 -21.96
CA GLN A 44 0.34 -1.22 -21.13
C GLN A 44 1.37 -1.01 -19.99
N GLN A 45 2.65 -1.31 -20.26
CA GLN A 45 3.76 -1.19 -19.30
C GLN A 45 3.52 -1.98 -18.00
N GLY A 46 2.87 -3.14 -18.09
CA GLY A 46 2.56 -3.97 -16.94
C GLY A 46 1.61 -3.30 -15.93
N SER A 47 0.86 -2.27 -16.34
CA SER A 47 -0.06 -1.58 -15.44
C SER A 47 -1.21 -2.49 -15.04
N MET A 48 -1.63 -2.38 -13.79
CA MET A 48 -2.76 -3.11 -13.24
C MET A 48 -4.05 -2.32 -13.40
N GLY A 49 -4.98 -2.82 -14.19
CA GLY A 49 -6.35 -2.37 -14.30
C GLY A 49 -7.33 -3.38 -13.67
N VAL A 50 -8.59 -3.24 -14.00
CA VAL A 50 -9.67 -4.12 -13.48
C VAL A 50 -9.43 -5.58 -13.85
N ALA A 51 -9.11 -5.87 -15.12
CA ALA A 51 -8.90 -7.24 -15.59
C ALA A 51 -7.70 -7.91 -14.88
N GLU A 52 -6.58 -7.21 -14.76
CA GLU A 52 -5.40 -7.71 -14.07
C GLU A 52 -5.65 -7.92 -12.58
N ALA A 53 -6.47 -7.08 -11.95
CA ALA A 53 -6.86 -7.24 -10.56
C ALA A 53 -7.71 -8.52 -10.37
N ASP A 54 -8.65 -8.79 -11.24
CA ASP A 54 -9.48 -10.00 -11.20
C ASP A 54 -8.62 -11.26 -11.41
N GLN A 55 -7.64 -11.20 -12.32
CA GLN A 55 -6.63 -12.25 -12.51
C GLN A 55 -5.81 -12.49 -11.26
N LEU A 56 -5.30 -11.41 -10.62
CA LEU A 56 -4.52 -11.50 -9.39
C LEU A 56 -5.33 -12.09 -8.25
N GLN A 57 -6.56 -11.64 -8.06
CA GLN A 57 -7.45 -12.19 -7.03
C GLN A 57 -7.68 -13.69 -7.25
N THR A 58 -7.91 -14.11 -8.49
CA THR A 58 -8.07 -15.52 -8.84
C THR A 58 -6.81 -16.32 -8.50
N ALA A 59 -5.64 -15.80 -8.88
CA ALA A 59 -4.35 -16.44 -8.61
C ALA A 59 -4.04 -16.55 -7.11
N VAL A 60 -4.24 -15.46 -6.36
CA VAL A 60 -3.97 -15.44 -4.91
C VAL A 60 -4.92 -16.37 -4.15
N ARG A 61 -6.20 -16.39 -4.51
CA ARG A 61 -7.17 -17.32 -3.92
C ARG A 61 -6.78 -18.78 -4.20
N HIS A 62 -6.46 -19.08 -5.46
CA HIS A 62 -5.97 -20.42 -5.82
C HIS A 62 -4.75 -20.83 -5.00
N ALA A 63 -3.76 -19.93 -4.85
CA ALA A 63 -2.58 -20.19 -4.04
C ALA A 63 -2.92 -20.47 -2.57
N ARG A 64 -3.85 -19.70 -1.98
CA ARG A 64 -4.32 -19.91 -0.60
C ARG A 64 -5.01 -21.25 -0.41
N GLU A 65 -5.91 -21.61 -1.34
CA GLU A 65 -6.66 -22.87 -1.30
C GLU A 65 -5.76 -24.10 -1.45
N GLN A 66 -4.69 -23.99 -2.24
CA GLN A 66 -3.76 -25.07 -2.54
C GLN A 66 -2.49 -25.04 -1.67
N GLY A 67 -2.31 -24.06 -0.80
CA GLY A 67 -1.11 -23.90 0.03
C GLY A 67 0.16 -23.61 -0.77
N LEU A 68 0.05 -22.91 -1.91
CA LEU A 68 1.17 -22.62 -2.81
C LEU A 68 1.93 -21.37 -2.35
N HIS A 69 3.25 -21.42 -2.45
CA HIS A 69 4.05 -20.19 -2.29
C HIS A 69 3.93 -19.31 -3.55
N LEU A 70 3.86 -18.00 -3.36
CA LEU A 70 3.75 -17.02 -4.44
C LEU A 70 5.12 -16.45 -4.81
N VAL A 71 5.49 -16.55 -6.06
CA VAL A 71 6.67 -15.90 -6.62
C VAL A 71 6.19 -14.90 -7.68
N TRP A 72 6.44 -13.65 -7.42
CA TRP A 72 5.92 -12.53 -8.23
C TRP A 72 7.04 -11.90 -9.04
N LEU A 73 7.00 -12.06 -10.36
CA LEU A 73 7.91 -11.39 -11.29
C LEU A 73 7.31 -10.04 -11.66
N ILE A 74 7.78 -8.96 -11.03
CA ILE A 74 7.17 -7.65 -11.13
C ILE A 74 7.97 -6.77 -12.07
N GLU A 75 7.26 -6.28 -13.07
CA GLU A 75 7.66 -5.18 -13.92
C GLU A 75 6.40 -4.38 -14.23
N SER A 76 6.18 -3.27 -13.50
CA SER A 76 4.90 -2.57 -13.54
C SER A 76 5.04 -1.07 -13.33
N SER A 77 4.31 -0.31 -14.15
CA SER A 77 4.15 1.14 -13.97
C SER A 77 3.12 1.52 -12.88
N GLY A 78 2.51 0.53 -12.23
CA GLY A 78 1.53 0.74 -11.17
C GLY A 78 0.08 0.51 -11.61
N ILE A 79 -0.85 1.24 -11.00
CA ILE A 79 -2.27 1.16 -11.35
C ILE A 79 -2.51 1.88 -12.68
N ARG A 80 -3.42 1.33 -13.48
CA ARG A 80 -3.89 1.96 -14.72
C ARG A 80 -4.73 3.19 -14.39
N VAL A 81 -4.13 4.36 -14.54
CA VAL A 81 -4.73 5.65 -14.15
C VAL A 81 -6.03 5.93 -14.92
N THR A 82 -6.13 5.46 -16.18
CA THR A 82 -7.33 5.62 -17.01
C THR A 82 -8.55 4.86 -16.50
N ASP A 83 -8.39 3.91 -15.58
CA ASP A 83 -9.50 3.17 -14.99
C ASP A 83 -10.19 3.97 -13.84
N GLY A 84 -9.68 5.15 -13.50
CA GLY A 84 -10.28 6.03 -12.51
C GLY A 84 -10.48 5.34 -11.14
N THR A 85 -11.63 5.56 -10.52
CA THR A 85 -11.98 4.95 -9.23
C THR A 85 -12.06 3.42 -9.28
N ALA A 86 -12.33 2.82 -10.45
CA ALA A 86 -12.28 1.36 -10.62
C ALA A 86 -10.86 0.81 -10.42
N GLY A 87 -9.81 1.59 -10.77
CA GLY A 87 -8.42 1.24 -10.47
C GLY A 87 -8.13 1.23 -8.96
N ILE A 88 -8.67 2.21 -8.21
CA ILE A 88 -8.55 2.23 -6.74
C ILE A 88 -9.27 1.02 -6.13
N ALA A 89 -10.49 0.74 -6.58
CA ALA A 89 -11.28 -0.41 -6.14
C ALA A 89 -10.52 -1.72 -6.39
N SER A 90 -9.90 -1.84 -7.55
CA SER A 90 -9.10 -3.00 -7.96
C SER A 90 -7.89 -3.20 -7.06
N LEU A 91 -7.11 -2.15 -6.80
CA LEU A 91 -5.98 -2.23 -5.88
C LEU A 91 -6.42 -2.60 -4.46
N ARG A 92 -7.50 -1.98 -3.97
CA ARG A 92 -8.09 -2.29 -2.66
C ARG A 92 -8.36 -3.79 -2.51
N ARG A 93 -9.03 -4.40 -3.52
CA ARG A 93 -9.39 -5.83 -3.49
C ARG A 93 -8.15 -6.73 -3.52
N VAL A 94 -7.24 -6.49 -4.47
CA VAL A 94 -6.01 -7.27 -4.62
C VAL A 94 -5.14 -7.18 -3.38
N LEU A 95 -4.92 -5.97 -2.87
CA LEU A 95 -4.09 -5.75 -1.68
C LEU A 95 -4.66 -6.48 -0.46
N ARG A 96 -5.99 -6.51 -0.31
CA ARG A 96 -6.67 -7.30 0.73
C ARG A 96 -6.38 -8.80 0.61
N ASP A 97 -6.52 -9.37 -0.59
CA ASP A 97 -6.30 -10.80 -0.81
C ASP A 97 -4.83 -11.18 -0.58
N VAL A 98 -3.89 -10.35 -1.01
CA VAL A 98 -2.45 -10.55 -0.77
C VAL A 98 -2.11 -10.45 0.72
N GLN A 99 -2.71 -9.51 1.44
CA GLN A 99 -2.55 -9.39 2.90
C GLN A 99 -3.11 -10.62 3.63
N ASP A 100 -4.28 -11.10 3.22
CA ASP A 100 -4.86 -12.31 3.78
C ASP A 100 -3.96 -13.51 3.55
N ALA A 101 -3.40 -13.66 2.33
CA ALA A 101 -2.43 -14.70 2.04
C ALA A 101 -1.21 -14.62 2.98
N ARG A 102 -0.67 -13.41 3.19
CA ARG A 102 0.47 -13.18 4.08
C ARG A 102 0.12 -13.49 5.55
N LEU A 103 -1.06 -13.09 6.01
CA LEU A 103 -1.55 -13.34 7.37
C LEU A 103 -1.91 -14.82 7.61
N ASP A 104 -2.27 -15.56 6.56
CA ASP A 104 -2.48 -17.01 6.60
C ASP A 104 -1.15 -17.80 6.59
N GLY A 105 -0.02 -17.11 6.46
CA GLY A 105 1.31 -17.72 6.48
C GLY A 105 1.81 -18.21 5.11
N LEU A 106 1.19 -17.79 4.00
CA LEU A 106 1.75 -18.03 2.69
C LEU A 106 3.05 -17.24 2.52
N ARG A 107 4.04 -17.88 1.92
CA ARG A 107 5.29 -17.22 1.56
C ARG A 107 5.12 -16.45 0.27
N LEU A 108 5.59 -15.20 0.26
CA LEU A 108 5.47 -14.26 -0.85
C LEU A 108 6.84 -13.69 -1.20
N LEU A 109 7.33 -13.98 -2.40
CA LEU A 109 8.58 -13.43 -2.94
C LEU A 109 8.28 -12.51 -4.10
N ALA A 110 8.79 -11.28 -4.08
CA ALA A 110 8.77 -10.39 -5.23
C ALA A 110 10.14 -10.31 -5.89
N MET A 111 10.19 -10.45 -7.20
CA MET A 111 11.36 -10.27 -8.03
C MET A 111 11.13 -9.12 -8.99
N VAL A 112 11.81 -8.01 -8.79
CA VAL A 112 11.63 -6.78 -9.58
C VAL A 112 12.75 -6.66 -10.60
N PHE A 113 12.41 -6.52 -11.88
CA PHE A 113 13.41 -6.52 -12.97
C PHE A 113 13.79 -5.13 -13.46
N LYS A 114 12.79 -4.27 -13.69
CA LYS A 114 13.02 -2.88 -14.11
C LYS A 114 12.45 -1.94 -13.09
N SER A 115 11.14 -2.02 -12.85
CA SER A 115 10.47 -1.11 -11.93
C SER A 115 9.18 -1.69 -11.34
N ALA A 116 8.87 -1.22 -10.13
CA ALA A 116 7.56 -1.36 -9.52
C ALA A 116 7.16 -0.01 -8.92
N PHE A 117 6.14 0.63 -9.50
CA PHE A 117 5.68 1.95 -9.07
C PHE A 117 4.26 1.92 -8.53
N GLY A 118 3.89 2.91 -7.72
CA GLY A 118 2.54 3.12 -7.21
C GLY A 118 1.99 1.89 -6.49
N GLY A 119 0.79 1.46 -6.85
CA GLY A 119 0.14 0.29 -6.24
C GLY A 119 0.95 -1.00 -6.33
N ALA A 120 1.71 -1.20 -7.42
CA ALA A 120 2.59 -2.35 -7.56
C ALA A 120 3.73 -2.33 -6.54
N SER A 121 4.25 -1.15 -6.16
CA SER A 121 5.26 -1.04 -5.12
C SER A 121 4.73 -1.39 -3.72
N ILE A 122 3.46 -1.08 -3.42
CA ILE A 122 2.82 -1.48 -2.17
C ILE A 122 2.68 -3.01 -2.12
N LEU A 123 2.15 -3.61 -3.21
CA LEU A 123 2.01 -5.06 -3.30
C LEU A 123 3.36 -5.79 -3.16
N THR A 124 4.41 -5.25 -3.81
CA THR A 124 5.80 -5.72 -3.67
C THR A 124 6.26 -5.64 -2.22
N SER A 125 5.89 -4.57 -1.50
CA SER A 125 6.30 -4.34 -0.11
C SER A 125 5.53 -5.18 0.92
N VAL A 126 4.39 -5.79 0.55
CA VAL A 126 3.72 -6.80 1.38
C VAL A 126 4.45 -8.15 1.34
N CYS A 127 5.23 -8.41 0.28
CA CYS A 127 6.02 -9.66 0.18
C CYS A 127 7.11 -9.71 1.26
N GLU A 128 7.40 -10.93 1.76
CA GLU A 128 8.39 -11.14 2.82
C GLU A 128 9.83 -10.86 2.36
N ARG A 129 10.10 -11.04 1.07
CA ARG A 129 11.40 -10.74 0.45
C ARG A 129 11.20 -10.10 -0.92
N ARG A 130 12.13 -9.24 -1.27
CA ARG A 130 12.20 -8.54 -2.55
C ARG A 130 13.58 -8.73 -3.15
N VAL A 131 13.65 -9.32 -4.33
CA VAL A 131 14.90 -9.48 -5.08
C VAL A 131 14.97 -8.38 -6.14
N MET A 132 16.04 -7.62 -6.13
CA MET A 132 16.26 -6.47 -7.02
C MET A 132 17.72 -6.48 -7.49
N ASN A 133 18.01 -5.86 -8.62
CA ASN A 133 19.38 -5.48 -8.96
C ASN A 133 19.57 -3.97 -8.71
N THR A 134 20.81 -3.50 -8.77
CA THR A 134 21.16 -2.11 -8.44
C THR A 134 20.42 -1.07 -9.28
N ALA A 135 20.09 -1.37 -10.53
CA ALA A 135 19.41 -0.48 -11.46
C ALA A 135 17.88 -0.58 -11.42
N THR A 136 17.33 -1.58 -10.71
CA THR A 136 15.90 -1.76 -10.56
C THR A 136 15.31 -0.65 -9.70
N LEU A 137 14.15 -0.10 -10.07
CA LEU A 137 13.49 0.97 -9.34
C LEU A 137 12.26 0.44 -8.58
N LEU A 138 12.16 0.82 -7.32
CA LEU A 138 11.00 0.54 -6.46
C LEU A 138 10.60 1.80 -5.72
N SER A 139 9.40 2.33 -5.97
CA SER A 139 8.91 3.53 -5.28
C SER A 139 7.40 3.71 -5.41
N MET A 140 6.83 4.47 -4.48
CA MET A 140 5.43 4.89 -4.55
C MET A 140 5.22 5.90 -5.67
N SER A 141 6.15 6.85 -5.81
CA SER A 141 6.13 7.87 -6.85
C SER A 141 7.19 7.60 -7.92
N GLY A 142 6.78 7.64 -9.19
CA GLY A 142 7.74 7.61 -10.30
C GLY A 142 8.60 8.88 -10.35
N PRO A 143 9.82 8.82 -10.96
CA PRO A 143 10.75 9.95 -10.97
C PRO A 143 10.15 11.28 -11.44
N LYS A 144 9.33 11.25 -12.50
CA LYS A 144 8.66 12.46 -13.02
C LYS A 144 7.67 13.08 -12.05
N LEU A 145 6.97 12.27 -11.25
CA LEU A 145 6.05 12.79 -10.23
C LEU A 145 6.80 13.45 -9.09
N ILE A 146 7.95 12.89 -8.69
CA ILE A 146 8.83 13.50 -7.68
C ILE A 146 9.35 14.83 -8.19
N GLU A 147 9.93 14.86 -9.39
CA GLU A 147 10.44 16.10 -10.01
C GLU A 147 9.36 17.19 -10.04
N GLN A 148 8.15 16.84 -10.45
CA GLN A 148 7.05 17.80 -10.53
C GLN A 148 6.64 18.32 -9.15
N SER A 149 6.66 17.46 -8.12
CA SER A 149 6.29 17.86 -6.77
C SER A 149 7.29 18.83 -6.14
N VAL A 150 8.59 18.61 -6.38
CA VAL A 150 9.65 19.37 -5.69
C VAL A 150 10.46 20.29 -6.60
N GLY A 151 10.29 20.21 -7.91
CA GLY A 151 11.03 20.94 -8.94
C GLY A 151 12.36 20.28 -9.32
N THR A 152 12.78 20.51 -10.59
CA THR A 152 14.01 19.95 -11.18
C THR A 152 15.27 20.31 -10.40
N ALA A 153 15.29 21.48 -9.74
CA ALA A 153 16.43 21.91 -8.92
C ALA A 153 16.66 21.00 -7.69
N ARG A 154 15.62 20.36 -7.15
CA ARG A 154 15.73 19.41 -6.03
C ARG A 154 15.85 17.96 -6.47
N PHE A 155 15.21 17.60 -7.57
CA PHE A 155 15.24 16.25 -8.11
C PHE A 155 15.01 16.29 -9.61
N ASP A 156 16.01 15.92 -10.38
CA ASP A 156 15.97 15.82 -11.84
C ASP A 156 15.67 14.36 -12.24
N ALA A 157 14.49 14.12 -12.81
CA ALA A 157 14.05 12.80 -13.25
C ALA A 157 14.89 12.25 -14.42
N THR A 158 15.69 13.08 -15.11
CA THR A 158 16.59 12.68 -16.20
C THR A 158 17.98 12.29 -15.70
N ASP A 159 18.35 12.71 -14.49
CA ASP A 159 19.60 12.30 -13.83
C ASP A 159 19.48 10.86 -13.32
N LYS A 160 20.02 9.93 -14.11
CA LYS A 160 19.98 8.50 -13.77
C LYS A 160 20.69 8.19 -12.44
N ALA A 161 21.73 8.93 -12.07
CA ALA A 161 22.45 8.70 -10.82
C ALA A 161 21.60 9.14 -9.62
N ALA A 162 20.97 10.32 -9.69
CA ALA A 162 20.02 10.77 -8.67
C ALA A 162 18.84 9.82 -8.53
N VAL A 163 18.23 9.40 -9.65
CA VAL A 163 17.10 8.45 -9.66
C VAL A 163 17.48 7.11 -9.03
N THR A 164 18.58 6.49 -9.46
CA THR A 164 19.01 5.19 -8.89
C THR A 164 19.53 5.32 -7.47
N GLY A 165 20.17 6.44 -7.11
CA GLY A 165 20.60 6.74 -5.75
C GLY A 165 19.45 6.88 -4.76
N LEU A 166 18.28 7.30 -5.23
CA LEU A 166 17.08 7.43 -4.41
C LEU A 166 16.20 6.16 -4.44
N LEU A 167 15.89 5.64 -5.64
CA LEU A 167 14.84 4.64 -5.87
C LEU A 167 15.41 3.27 -6.25
N GLY A 168 16.71 3.16 -6.48
CA GLY A 168 17.37 1.96 -6.99
C GLY A 168 17.51 0.85 -5.96
N GLY A 169 17.74 -0.38 -6.43
CA GLY A 169 17.85 -1.56 -5.59
C GLY A 169 18.93 -1.44 -4.50
N ALA A 170 20.10 -0.83 -4.81
CA ALA A 170 21.13 -0.60 -3.81
C ALA A 170 20.65 0.34 -2.68
N ALA A 171 19.96 1.44 -3.05
CA ALA A 171 19.37 2.35 -2.09
C ALA A 171 18.27 1.68 -1.23
N ARG A 172 17.50 0.79 -1.80
CA ARG A 172 16.47 0.01 -1.09
C ARG A 172 17.09 -1.01 -0.13
N ALA A 173 18.10 -1.76 -0.58
CA ALA A 173 18.80 -2.73 0.26
C ALA A 173 19.53 -2.08 1.44
N ALA A 174 20.05 -0.87 1.27
CA ALA A 174 20.67 -0.11 2.37
C ALA A 174 19.66 0.32 3.46
N ARG A 175 18.36 0.30 3.15
CA ARG A 175 17.27 0.75 4.05
C ARG A 175 16.36 -0.38 4.53
N SER A 176 16.33 -1.51 3.85
CA SER A 176 15.44 -2.61 4.16
C SER A 176 16.18 -3.94 4.10
N ALA A 177 16.18 -4.67 5.21
CA ALA A 177 16.76 -6.01 5.30
C ALA A 177 16.00 -7.05 4.43
N ASP A 178 14.77 -6.72 4.03
CA ASP A 178 13.95 -7.59 3.19
C ASP A 178 14.29 -7.48 1.69
N VAL A 179 15.18 -6.55 1.32
CA VAL A 179 15.66 -6.40 -0.06
C VAL A 179 16.97 -7.15 -0.24
N VAL A 180 16.96 -8.13 -1.13
CA VAL A 180 18.12 -8.94 -1.53
C VAL A 180 18.63 -8.40 -2.86
N LEU A 181 19.91 -8.02 -2.93
CA LEU A 181 20.53 -7.60 -4.17
C LEU A 181 20.99 -8.83 -4.97
N ALA A 182 20.55 -8.89 -6.23
CA ALA A 182 21.04 -9.82 -7.24
C ALA A 182 21.81 -9.05 -8.34
N GLU A 183 22.67 -9.74 -9.07
CA GLU A 183 23.20 -9.20 -10.32
C GLU A 183 22.07 -9.12 -11.37
N ALA A 184 22.23 -8.26 -12.38
CA ALA A 184 21.26 -8.06 -13.46
C ALA A 184 21.23 -9.22 -14.47
N ASN A 185 21.22 -10.46 -13.96
CA ASN A 185 21.17 -11.67 -14.77
C ASN A 185 20.23 -12.72 -14.17
N VAL A 186 19.77 -13.64 -15.00
CA VAL A 186 18.81 -14.67 -14.64
C VAL A 186 19.35 -15.60 -13.54
N SER A 187 20.62 -15.97 -13.61
CA SER A 187 21.24 -16.93 -12.67
C SER A 187 21.25 -16.40 -11.24
N SER A 188 21.53 -15.10 -11.04
CA SER A 188 21.52 -14.49 -9.70
C SER A 188 20.12 -14.41 -9.11
N TYR A 189 19.09 -14.13 -9.93
CA TYR A 189 17.70 -14.16 -9.46
C TYR A 189 17.24 -15.59 -9.11
N LEU A 190 17.66 -16.59 -9.88
CA LEU A 190 17.37 -17.97 -9.57
C LEU A 190 18.11 -18.44 -8.29
N ALA A 191 19.34 -18.02 -8.09
CA ALA A 191 20.06 -18.29 -6.84
C ALA A 191 19.36 -17.67 -5.62
N ALA A 192 18.85 -16.43 -5.76
CA ALA A 192 18.06 -15.79 -4.72
C ALA A 192 16.73 -16.53 -4.44
N LEU A 193 16.09 -17.07 -5.47
CA LEU A 193 14.92 -17.96 -5.31
C LEU A 193 15.28 -19.23 -4.52
N ASP A 194 16.36 -19.89 -4.88
CA ASP A 194 16.81 -21.12 -4.22
C ASP A 194 17.12 -20.86 -2.72
N VAL A 195 17.78 -19.74 -2.39
CA VAL A 195 18.02 -19.32 -1.01
C VAL A 195 16.71 -19.11 -0.27
N TRP A 196 15.78 -18.34 -0.86
CA TRP A 196 14.47 -18.08 -0.24
C TRP A 196 13.67 -19.36 -0.01
N LEU A 197 13.74 -20.34 -0.91
CA LEU A 197 13.05 -21.61 -0.76
C LEU A 197 13.69 -22.49 0.34
N ALA A 198 15.01 -22.37 0.53
CA ALA A 198 15.75 -23.08 1.58
C ALA A 198 15.56 -22.46 2.98
N ASP A 199 15.16 -21.18 3.06
CA ASP A 199 14.92 -20.51 4.33
C ASP A 199 13.83 -21.21 5.14
N ALA A 200 13.93 -21.10 6.46
CA ALA A 200 12.91 -21.58 7.40
C ALA A 200 11.54 -20.97 7.10
N ALA A 201 10.52 -21.51 7.73
CA ALA A 201 9.14 -21.00 7.62
C ALA A 201 9.08 -19.48 7.84
N PRO A 202 8.19 -18.78 7.15
CA PRO A 202 8.06 -17.33 7.24
C PRO A 202 7.77 -16.89 8.68
N GLU A 203 8.27 -15.73 9.06
CA GLU A 203 7.84 -15.10 10.29
C GLU A 203 6.33 -14.87 10.26
N ARG A 204 5.68 -15.29 11.33
CA ARG A 204 4.25 -15.06 11.49
C ARG A 204 3.99 -13.56 11.66
N VAL A 205 3.07 -13.03 10.86
CA VAL A 205 2.62 -11.65 11.03
C VAL A 205 1.67 -11.58 12.22
N ASP A 206 2.18 -11.11 13.35
CA ASP A 206 1.44 -10.90 14.58
C ASP A 206 1.76 -9.51 15.18
N ALA A 207 1.28 -9.23 16.39
CA ALA A 207 1.51 -7.95 17.06
C ALA A 207 3.00 -7.65 17.26
N VAL A 208 3.80 -8.67 17.58
CA VAL A 208 5.24 -8.51 17.84
C VAL A 208 5.96 -8.17 16.54
N TRP A 209 5.65 -8.89 15.48
CA TRP A 209 6.19 -8.62 14.15
C TRP A 209 5.83 -7.22 13.64
N LEU A 210 4.54 -6.83 13.74
CA LEU A 210 4.08 -5.51 13.32
C LEU A 210 4.77 -4.39 14.10
N GLN A 211 4.92 -4.56 15.42
CA GLN A 211 5.60 -3.58 16.27
C GLN A 211 7.10 -3.50 15.97
N HIS A 212 7.74 -4.63 15.64
CA HIS A 212 9.13 -4.67 15.22
C HIS A 212 9.33 -3.93 13.90
N GLN A 213 8.48 -4.20 12.88
CA GLN A 213 8.51 -3.49 11.60
C GLN A 213 8.30 -1.98 11.76
N LEU A 214 7.33 -1.59 12.58
CA LEU A 214 7.10 -0.17 12.89
C LEU A 214 8.34 0.48 13.51
N THR A 215 8.98 -0.19 14.47
CA THR A 215 10.20 0.29 15.10
C THR A 215 11.34 0.49 14.10
N GLN A 216 11.53 -0.48 13.18
CA GLN A 216 12.55 -0.38 12.14
C GLN A 216 12.26 0.77 11.16
N LEU A 217 11.00 0.96 10.75
CA LEU A 217 10.63 2.06 9.87
C LEU A 217 10.79 3.42 10.57
N CYS A 218 10.38 3.53 11.83
CA CYS A 218 10.57 4.74 12.61
C CYS A 218 12.05 5.08 12.85
N ALA A 219 12.93 4.08 12.96
CA ALA A 219 14.38 4.29 13.10
C ALA A 219 15.03 4.92 11.85
N ARG A 220 14.37 4.89 10.70
CA ARG A 220 14.82 5.58 9.46
C ARG A 220 14.50 7.07 9.45
N LEU A 221 13.63 7.52 10.35
CA LEU A 221 13.25 8.93 10.43
C LEU A 221 14.43 9.77 10.92
N PRO A 222 14.68 10.95 10.34
CA PRO A 222 15.74 11.86 10.79
C PRO A 222 15.46 12.41 12.20
N GLN A 223 14.21 12.45 12.60
CA GLN A 223 13.75 12.81 13.94
C GLN A 223 12.63 11.86 14.37
N PRO A 224 12.58 11.43 15.64
CA PRO A 224 11.51 10.59 16.16
C PRO A 224 10.13 11.23 15.95
N LEU A 225 9.11 10.40 15.87
CA LEU A 225 7.73 10.89 15.89
C LEU A 225 7.45 11.53 17.26
N PRO A 226 6.85 12.72 17.30
CA PRO A 226 6.47 13.35 18.55
C PRO A 226 5.37 12.55 19.27
N GLU A 227 5.24 12.74 20.57
CA GLU A 227 4.05 12.27 21.27
C GLU A 227 2.84 13.16 20.95
N PRO A 228 1.64 12.59 20.93
CA PRO A 228 0.42 13.35 20.66
C PRO A 228 0.23 14.49 21.66
N LYS A 229 -0.08 15.68 21.15
CA LYS A 229 -0.34 16.88 21.98
C LYS A 229 -1.79 17.30 21.87
N ALA A 230 -2.38 17.72 22.99
CA ALA A 230 -3.74 18.26 23.01
C ALA A 230 -3.86 19.47 22.08
N LEU A 231 -4.95 19.50 21.32
CA LEU A 231 -5.30 20.63 20.47
C LEU A 231 -6.35 21.53 21.14
N PRO A 232 -6.19 22.84 21.05
CA PRO A 232 -7.30 23.74 21.39
C PRO A 232 -8.42 23.57 20.36
N LEU A 233 -9.66 23.50 20.82
CA LEU A 233 -10.83 23.48 19.95
C LEU A 233 -11.54 24.84 19.98
N PRO A 234 -12.03 25.36 18.85
CA PRO A 234 -11.89 24.83 17.49
C PRO A 234 -10.46 24.92 16.96
N SER A 235 -10.06 23.95 16.13
CA SER A 235 -8.74 23.88 15.52
C SER A 235 -8.82 23.89 14.00
N PRO A 236 -7.97 24.67 13.30
CA PRO A 236 -7.90 24.63 11.84
C PRO A 236 -7.44 23.28 11.30
N MET A 237 -6.80 22.45 12.12
CA MET A 237 -6.43 21.07 11.76
C MET A 237 -7.64 20.12 11.72
N LEU A 238 -8.78 20.52 12.25
CA LEU A 238 -10.03 19.75 12.22
C LEU A 238 -11.08 20.55 11.46
N PRO A 239 -11.18 20.40 10.13
CA PRO A 239 -12.16 21.10 9.32
C PRO A 239 -13.59 20.72 9.72
N ALA A 240 -14.56 21.62 9.46
CA ALA A 240 -15.94 21.47 9.93
C ALA A 240 -16.59 20.13 9.53
N HIS A 241 -16.35 19.65 8.30
CA HIS A 241 -16.86 18.35 7.87
C HIS A 241 -16.30 17.17 8.69
N ALA A 242 -15.02 17.23 9.06
CA ALA A 242 -14.40 16.19 9.89
C ALA A 242 -14.83 16.31 11.35
N GLN A 243 -15.06 17.52 11.84
CA GLN A 243 -15.62 17.76 13.16
C GLN A 243 -17.04 17.19 13.29
N ASN A 244 -17.91 17.47 12.33
CA ASN A 244 -19.27 16.93 12.30
C ASN A 244 -19.26 15.39 12.31
N LEU A 245 -18.39 14.77 11.49
CA LEU A 245 -18.21 13.32 11.46
C LEU A 245 -17.68 12.77 12.80
N LEU A 246 -16.73 13.47 13.41
CA LEU A 246 -16.21 13.08 14.72
C LEU A 246 -17.30 13.10 15.79
N GLU A 247 -18.07 14.18 15.86
CA GLU A 247 -19.18 14.34 16.81
C GLU A 247 -20.29 13.28 16.59
N HIS A 248 -20.55 12.93 15.33
CA HIS A 248 -21.48 11.85 15.00
C HIS A 248 -20.97 10.46 15.44
N VAL A 249 -19.70 10.17 15.20
CA VAL A 249 -19.10 8.85 15.49
C VAL A 249 -18.76 8.69 16.97
N LEU A 250 -18.32 9.77 17.62
CA LEU A 250 -17.86 9.77 19.01
C LEU A 250 -18.34 11.02 19.75
N PRO A 251 -19.67 11.14 20.01
CA PRO A 251 -20.25 12.35 20.60
C PRO A 251 -19.75 12.67 22.01
N ALA A 252 -19.23 11.67 22.73
CA ALA A 252 -18.72 11.82 24.09
C ALA A 252 -17.18 11.85 24.15
N HIS A 253 -16.52 12.51 23.19
CA HIS A 253 -15.07 12.68 23.27
C HIS A 253 -14.68 13.81 24.25
N SER A 254 -13.58 13.65 24.96
CA SER A 254 -13.08 14.63 25.94
C SER A 254 -12.05 15.60 25.36
N GLY A 255 -11.66 15.44 24.13
CA GLY A 255 -10.69 16.29 23.45
C GLY A 255 -10.06 15.61 22.24
N VAL A 256 -9.23 16.37 21.54
CA VAL A 256 -8.47 15.88 20.38
C VAL A 256 -6.99 16.15 20.63
N HIS A 257 -6.17 15.15 20.33
CA HIS A 257 -4.72 15.26 20.30
C HIS A 257 -4.22 15.18 18.87
N ALA A 258 -3.09 15.80 18.58
CA ALA A 258 -2.43 15.73 17.28
C ALA A 258 -1.02 15.18 17.38
N CYS A 259 -0.67 14.39 16.36
CA CYS A 259 0.69 13.95 16.09
C CYS A 259 0.91 13.91 14.59
N GLU A 260 1.80 14.74 14.07
CA GLU A 260 1.93 14.96 12.62
C GLU A 260 0.54 15.30 12.01
N GLY A 261 0.21 14.77 10.85
CA GLY A 261 -1.12 14.93 10.24
C GLY A 261 -2.23 14.05 10.82
N VAL A 262 -2.00 13.40 11.98
CA VAL A 262 -2.96 12.48 12.61
C VAL A 262 -3.59 13.12 13.83
N LEU A 263 -4.92 13.14 13.86
CA LEU A 263 -5.71 13.57 15.00
C LEU A 263 -6.29 12.33 15.71
N ILE A 264 -6.28 12.38 17.02
CA ILE A 264 -6.70 11.29 17.91
C ILE A 264 -7.78 11.84 18.83
N ALA A 265 -9.04 11.41 18.64
CA ALA A 265 -10.09 11.77 19.56
C ALA A 265 -10.00 10.90 20.83
N GLN A 266 -9.96 11.57 21.98
CA GLN A 266 -9.99 10.88 23.28
C GLN A 266 -11.41 10.41 23.57
N ALA A 267 -11.60 9.10 23.52
CA ALA A 267 -12.86 8.47 23.91
C ALA A 267 -13.08 8.58 25.43
N ALA A 268 -14.35 8.60 25.84
CA ALA A 268 -14.68 8.40 27.26
C ALA A 268 -14.14 7.03 27.75
N PRO A 269 -13.79 6.89 29.04
CA PRO A 269 -13.18 5.66 29.56
C PRO A 269 -13.93 4.37 29.24
N ASP A 270 -15.25 4.42 29.18
CA ASP A 270 -16.11 3.27 28.87
C ASP A 270 -16.39 3.06 27.38
N SER A 271 -15.83 3.89 26.53
CA SER A 271 -16.05 3.77 25.09
C SER A 271 -15.24 2.61 24.52
N HIS A 272 -15.91 1.75 23.77
CA HIS A 272 -15.28 0.70 22.97
C HIS A 272 -14.90 1.17 21.55
N THR A 273 -15.15 2.44 21.24
CA THR A 273 -14.85 3.05 19.95
C THR A 273 -13.79 4.14 20.09
N ARG A 274 -12.84 4.16 19.20
CA ARG A 274 -11.89 5.27 19.02
C ARG A 274 -11.99 5.85 17.62
N VAL A 275 -11.64 7.11 17.47
CA VAL A 275 -11.54 7.81 16.20
C VAL A 275 -10.11 8.31 16.00
N LEU A 276 -9.55 8.00 14.85
CA LEU A 276 -8.30 8.54 14.34
C LEU A 276 -8.63 9.29 13.05
N ALA A 277 -8.06 10.46 12.84
CA ALA A 277 -8.28 11.19 11.61
C ALA A 277 -6.93 11.53 10.97
N LEU A 278 -6.78 11.20 9.70
CA LEU A 278 -5.64 11.58 8.87
C LEU A 278 -6.05 12.81 8.06
N MET A 279 -5.53 13.99 8.47
CA MET A 279 -5.87 15.31 7.90
C MET A 279 -4.63 15.88 7.23
N THR A 280 -4.42 15.55 5.96
CA THR A 280 -3.23 15.93 5.19
C THR A 280 -3.62 16.47 3.83
N PRO A 281 -4.20 17.70 3.76
CA PRO A 281 -4.73 18.27 2.52
C PRO A 281 -3.66 18.49 1.44
N GLU A 282 -2.41 18.66 1.84
CA GLU A 282 -1.26 18.82 0.92
C GLU A 282 -0.68 17.45 0.46
N GLY A 283 -1.20 16.36 1.00
CA GLY A 283 -0.74 14.99 0.73
C GLY A 283 -0.11 14.33 1.96
N CYS A 284 -0.39 13.05 2.12
CA CYS A 284 0.14 12.24 3.22
C CYS A 284 1.63 11.97 3.05
N THR A 285 2.42 12.26 4.06
CA THR A 285 3.85 11.92 4.14
C THR A 285 4.07 10.54 4.78
N ALA A 286 5.28 10.02 4.67
CA ALA A 286 5.68 8.80 5.38
C ALA A 286 5.58 8.97 6.91
N ARG A 287 5.85 10.17 7.43
CA ARG A 287 5.72 10.47 8.86
C ARG A 287 4.27 10.38 9.33
N ASP A 288 3.33 10.93 8.57
CA ASP A 288 1.90 10.86 8.88
C ASP A 288 1.40 9.40 8.89
N ALA A 289 1.76 8.63 7.88
CA ALA A 289 1.38 7.23 7.80
C ALA A 289 2.01 6.38 8.92
N LEU A 290 3.26 6.66 9.32
CA LEU A 290 3.90 6.02 10.48
C LEU A 290 3.25 6.44 11.79
N ALA A 291 2.88 7.71 11.96
CA ALA A 291 2.16 8.19 13.13
C ALA A 291 0.80 7.49 13.26
N LEU A 292 0.04 7.38 12.16
CA LEU A 292 -1.22 6.63 12.13
C LEU A 292 -1.02 5.16 12.49
N THR A 293 -0.01 4.51 11.90
CA THR A 293 0.31 3.10 12.18
C THR A 293 0.69 2.91 13.66
N ARG A 294 1.48 3.81 14.23
CA ARG A 294 1.83 3.79 15.66
C ARG A 294 0.59 3.85 16.54
N GLU A 295 -0.33 4.77 16.24
CA GLU A 295 -1.57 4.90 17.02
C GLU A 295 -2.48 3.68 16.89
N LEU A 296 -2.52 3.05 15.70
CA LEU A 296 -3.25 1.80 15.49
C LEU A 296 -2.68 0.63 16.30
N LEU A 297 -1.37 0.56 16.44
CA LEU A 297 -0.66 -0.55 17.09
C LEU A 297 -0.30 -0.28 18.56
N ARG A 298 -0.71 0.85 19.17
CA ARG A 298 -0.50 1.08 20.61
C ARG A 298 -1.12 -0.06 21.42
N PRO A 299 -0.50 -0.53 22.51
CA PRO A 299 -1.05 -1.64 23.31
C PRO A 299 -2.49 -1.41 23.75
N GLN A 300 -2.84 -0.19 24.13
CA GLN A 300 -4.20 0.21 24.53
C GLN A 300 -5.19 0.13 23.36
N ALA A 301 -4.69 0.19 22.13
CA ALA A 301 -5.50 0.14 20.92
C ALA A 301 -6.25 -1.19 20.76
N LEU A 302 -5.71 -2.27 21.29
CA LEU A 302 -6.31 -3.61 21.22
C LEU A 302 -7.54 -3.76 22.12
N ALA A 303 -7.74 -2.86 23.09
CA ALA A 303 -8.91 -2.86 23.96
C ALA A 303 -10.17 -2.34 23.26
N TYR A 304 -10.02 -1.57 22.16
CA TYR A 304 -11.17 -1.08 21.41
C TYR A 304 -11.79 -2.18 20.54
N LYS A 305 -13.10 -2.21 20.49
CA LYS A 305 -13.87 -3.07 19.60
C LYS A 305 -14.01 -2.48 18.19
N ARG A 306 -13.94 -1.15 18.11
CA ARG A 306 -14.09 -0.39 16.87
C ARG A 306 -13.08 0.73 16.77
N SER A 307 -12.43 0.83 15.62
CA SER A 307 -11.63 2.01 15.20
C SER A 307 -12.26 2.64 13.97
N VAL A 308 -12.45 3.94 13.99
CA VAL A 308 -12.90 4.70 12.82
C VAL A 308 -11.76 5.58 12.37
N LEU A 309 -11.37 5.43 11.10
CA LEU A 309 -10.36 6.24 10.45
C LEU A 309 -11.03 7.26 9.54
N LEU A 310 -11.05 8.51 9.93
CA LEU A 310 -11.45 9.61 9.04
C LEU A 310 -10.26 9.95 8.15
N VAL A 311 -10.47 9.97 6.83
CA VAL A 311 -9.40 10.26 5.86
C VAL A 311 -9.76 11.50 5.06
N ASP A 312 -8.89 12.51 5.14
CA ASP A 312 -8.87 13.69 4.26
C ASP A 312 -7.43 13.88 3.74
N ALA A 313 -7.11 13.10 2.71
CA ALA A 313 -5.80 13.06 2.08
C ALA A 313 -5.99 12.80 0.57
N PRO A 314 -5.81 13.81 -0.31
CA PRO A 314 -6.03 13.66 -1.75
C PRO A 314 -5.04 12.69 -2.42
N GLY A 315 -4.01 12.30 -1.71
CA GLY A 315 -2.96 11.38 -2.13
C GLY A 315 -1.80 11.38 -1.15
N HIS A 316 -0.66 10.95 -1.62
CA HIS A 316 0.59 11.03 -0.86
C HIS A 316 1.50 12.12 -1.40
N ALA A 317 2.34 12.67 -0.54
CA ALA A 317 3.40 13.58 -0.95
C ALA A 317 4.44 12.82 -1.79
N ALA A 318 4.71 13.32 -2.98
CA ALA A 318 5.69 12.70 -3.89
C ALA A 318 7.04 13.39 -3.70
N THR A 319 7.69 13.17 -2.54
CA THR A 319 8.96 13.84 -2.20
C THR A 319 10.13 12.86 -2.13
N PRO A 320 11.36 13.33 -2.39
CA PRO A 320 12.56 12.51 -2.18
C PRO A 320 12.68 12.01 -0.73
N GLU A 321 12.27 12.81 0.25
CA GLU A 321 12.32 12.49 1.67
C GLU A 321 11.42 11.29 2.02
N ASP A 322 10.19 11.26 1.48
CA ASP A 322 9.29 10.12 1.67
C ASP A 322 9.83 8.86 0.98
N GLU A 323 10.39 9.00 -0.21
CA GLU A 323 10.99 7.86 -0.91
C GLU A 323 12.29 7.38 -0.25
N GLN A 324 13.04 8.23 0.44
CA GLN A 324 14.16 7.79 1.30
C GLN A 324 13.69 6.89 2.44
N LEU A 325 12.47 7.07 2.95
CA LEU A 325 11.87 6.22 3.97
C LEU A 325 11.26 4.94 3.40
N VAL A 326 11.30 4.75 2.08
CA VAL A 326 10.65 3.66 1.34
C VAL A 326 9.15 3.69 1.59
N PHE A 327 8.48 4.73 1.14
CA PHE A 327 7.09 5.01 1.44
C PHE A 327 6.13 3.84 1.15
N SER A 328 6.42 3.05 0.13
CA SER A 328 5.65 1.83 -0.15
C SER A 328 5.68 0.79 0.98
N GLU A 329 6.80 0.67 1.72
CA GLU A 329 6.87 -0.21 2.91
C GLU A 329 6.03 0.35 4.07
N VAL A 330 6.04 1.67 4.24
CA VAL A 330 5.22 2.34 5.25
C VAL A 330 3.73 2.08 4.98
N LEU A 331 3.29 2.23 3.74
CA LEU A 331 1.90 1.98 3.34
C LEU A 331 1.53 0.49 3.44
N ALA A 332 2.44 -0.41 3.10
CA ALA A 332 2.24 -1.85 3.25
C ALA A 332 2.06 -2.24 4.73
N LEU A 333 2.89 -1.67 5.63
CA LEU A 333 2.76 -1.90 7.07
C LEU A 333 1.45 -1.34 7.63
N LEU A 334 1.07 -0.12 7.26
CA LEU A 334 -0.22 0.48 7.65
C LEU A 334 -1.38 -0.43 7.26
N SER A 335 -1.38 -0.88 6.02
CA SER A 335 -2.45 -1.73 5.47
C SER A 335 -2.50 -3.10 6.16
N LEU A 336 -1.34 -3.73 6.40
CA LEU A 336 -1.25 -4.98 7.15
C LEU A 336 -1.71 -4.80 8.60
N ALA A 337 -1.36 -3.70 9.27
CA ALA A 337 -1.79 -3.41 10.63
C ALA A 337 -3.33 -3.30 10.73
N ILE A 338 -3.96 -2.58 9.81
CA ILE A 338 -5.43 -2.46 9.74
C ILE A 338 -6.05 -3.83 9.51
N ARG A 339 -5.52 -4.61 8.56
CA ARG A 339 -6.06 -5.94 8.24
C ARG A 339 -5.88 -6.92 9.39
N TRP A 340 -4.74 -6.88 10.06
CA TRP A 340 -4.46 -7.69 11.24
C TRP A 340 -5.43 -7.36 12.39
N LEU A 341 -5.66 -6.08 12.71
CA LEU A 341 -6.63 -5.65 13.72
C LEU A 341 -8.03 -6.18 13.39
N HIS A 342 -8.45 -6.09 12.12
CA HIS A 342 -9.73 -6.66 11.69
C HIS A 342 -9.79 -8.16 11.95
N ARG A 343 -8.73 -8.90 11.65
CA ARG A 343 -8.66 -10.36 11.92
C ARG A 343 -8.57 -10.72 13.40
N GLN A 344 -8.17 -9.78 14.27
CA GLN A 344 -8.26 -9.93 15.73
C GLN A 344 -9.66 -9.63 16.27
N GLY A 345 -10.64 -9.38 15.41
CA GLY A 345 -12.03 -9.09 15.79
C GLY A 345 -12.34 -7.62 16.05
N GLN A 346 -11.36 -6.72 15.84
CA GLN A 346 -11.62 -5.29 15.90
C GLN A 346 -12.25 -4.81 14.59
N ARG A 347 -13.38 -4.14 14.64
CA ARG A 347 -13.94 -3.48 13.48
C ARG A 347 -13.14 -2.22 13.16
N VAL A 348 -12.59 -2.12 11.94
CA VAL A 348 -11.89 -0.93 11.47
C VAL A 348 -12.65 -0.35 10.27
N ASP A 349 -13.30 0.78 10.48
CA ASP A 349 -14.08 1.48 9.45
C ASP A 349 -13.26 2.66 8.92
N VAL A 350 -13.17 2.79 7.60
CA VAL A 350 -12.56 3.94 6.94
C VAL A 350 -13.65 4.85 6.38
N VAL A 351 -13.58 6.12 6.70
CA VAL A 351 -14.52 7.15 6.21
C VAL A 351 -13.73 8.21 5.46
N VAL A 352 -13.96 8.31 4.15
CA VAL A 352 -13.44 9.44 3.37
C VAL A 352 -14.25 10.68 3.75
N SER A 353 -13.66 11.59 4.51
CA SER A 353 -14.36 12.75 5.06
C SER A 353 -14.30 13.99 4.16
N GLY A 354 -13.21 14.16 3.41
CA GLY A 354 -12.99 15.23 2.45
C GLY A 354 -12.45 14.67 1.15
N SER A 355 -11.14 14.52 1.05
CA SER A 355 -10.46 13.94 -0.10
C SER A 355 -9.85 12.59 0.26
N GLY A 356 -9.97 11.62 -0.63
CA GLY A 356 -9.24 10.35 -0.52
C GLY A 356 -8.51 10.07 -1.82
N GLY A 357 -7.28 9.57 -1.77
CA GLY A 357 -6.60 9.28 -3.02
C GLY A 357 -5.31 8.51 -2.92
N GLY A 358 -4.85 8.03 -4.07
CA GLY A 358 -3.56 7.37 -4.24
C GLY A 358 -3.33 6.16 -3.32
N GLY A 359 -2.07 5.92 -3.01
CA GLY A 359 -1.64 4.77 -2.22
C GLY A 359 -2.16 4.78 -0.79
N ILE A 360 -2.30 5.95 -0.16
CA ILE A 360 -2.77 6.05 1.23
C ILE A 360 -4.23 5.62 1.36
N GLN A 361 -5.08 6.01 0.41
CA GLN A 361 -6.47 5.57 0.37
C GLN A 361 -6.56 4.07 0.13
N ALA A 362 -5.81 3.55 -0.85
CA ALA A 362 -5.81 2.12 -1.15
C ALA A 362 -5.30 1.28 0.02
N ALA A 363 -4.23 1.71 0.68
CA ALA A 363 -3.64 1.02 1.83
C ALA A 363 -4.61 1.00 3.03
N SER A 364 -5.24 2.13 3.35
CA SER A 364 -6.20 2.22 4.45
C SER A 364 -7.46 1.40 4.16
N ALA A 365 -7.99 1.49 2.93
CA ALA A 365 -9.21 0.82 2.52
C ALA A 365 -9.07 -0.71 2.41
N ALA A 366 -7.90 -1.21 1.99
CA ALA A 366 -7.70 -2.65 1.77
C ALA A 366 -7.83 -3.46 3.06
N GLY A 367 -7.26 -2.97 4.17
CA GLY A 367 -7.32 -3.62 5.48
C GLY A 367 -8.67 -3.47 6.18
N ALA A 368 -9.48 -2.49 5.82
CA ALA A 368 -10.68 -2.08 6.53
C ALA A 368 -11.81 -3.11 6.54
N SER A 369 -12.63 -3.08 7.58
CA SER A 369 -13.88 -3.83 7.68
C SER A 369 -14.95 -3.25 6.74
N SER A 370 -15.01 -1.92 6.66
CA SER A 370 -15.86 -1.22 5.70
C SER A 370 -15.22 0.11 5.31
N VAL A 371 -15.58 0.60 4.13
CA VAL A 371 -15.18 1.91 3.61
C VAL A 371 -16.42 2.68 3.23
N SER A 372 -16.55 3.87 3.76
CA SER A 372 -17.64 4.79 3.44
C SER A 372 -17.10 6.16 3.03
N MET A 373 -17.96 6.98 2.48
CA MET A 373 -17.59 8.30 1.98
C MET A 373 -18.68 9.29 2.29
N GLY A 374 -18.27 10.47 2.79
CA GLY A 374 -19.16 11.59 3.03
C GLY A 374 -19.76 12.14 1.72
N PRO A 375 -20.91 12.83 1.79
CA PRO A 375 -21.65 13.26 0.60
C PRO A 375 -20.89 14.26 -0.28
N GLN A 376 -20.01 15.06 0.31
CA GLN A 376 -19.19 16.06 -0.38
C GLN A 376 -17.75 15.61 -0.64
N ALA A 377 -17.39 14.42 -0.14
CA ALA A 377 -16.04 13.89 -0.30
C ALA A 377 -15.74 13.48 -1.76
N ARG A 378 -14.48 13.36 -2.10
CA ARG A 378 -14.00 12.97 -3.44
C ARG A 378 -12.90 11.92 -3.34
N LEU A 379 -12.86 11.01 -4.32
CA LEU A 379 -11.78 10.06 -4.49
C LEU A 379 -10.95 10.39 -5.72
N TYR A 380 -9.62 10.33 -5.58
CA TYR A 380 -8.67 10.61 -6.65
C TYR A 380 -7.74 9.42 -6.86
N VAL A 381 -7.49 9.02 -8.11
CA VAL A 381 -6.44 8.03 -8.41
C VAL A 381 -5.08 8.64 -8.12
N LEU A 382 -4.89 9.88 -8.57
CA LEU A 382 -3.73 10.73 -8.32
C LEU A 382 -4.24 12.16 -8.08
N PRO A 383 -3.51 12.98 -7.31
CA PRO A 383 -3.80 14.40 -7.20
C PRO A 383 -3.85 15.07 -8.58
N LYS A 384 -4.70 16.09 -8.73
CA LYS A 384 -4.93 16.79 -10.00
C LYS A 384 -3.63 17.25 -10.67
N ALA A 385 -2.69 17.79 -9.89
CA ALA A 385 -1.36 18.18 -10.40
C ALA A 385 -0.58 17.01 -10.99
N ALA A 386 -0.65 15.83 -10.35
CA ALA A 386 0.00 14.61 -10.85
C ALA A 386 -0.66 14.08 -12.14
N MET A 387 -1.99 14.19 -12.27
CA MET A 387 -2.71 13.84 -13.50
C MET A 387 -2.28 14.74 -14.67
N GLN A 388 -2.17 16.04 -14.44
CA GLN A 388 -1.68 17.00 -15.42
C GLN A 388 -0.24 16.69 -15.88
N ALA A 389 0.64 16.30 -14.95
CA ALA A 389 2.00 15.89 -15.28
C ALA A 389 2.10 14.69 -16.20
N LEU A 390 1.16 13.80 -16.08
CA LEU A 390 1.07 12.61 -16.91
C LEU A 390 0.31 12.86 -18.22
N ASN A 391 -0.05 14.11 -18.52
CA ASN A 391 -0.91 14.49 -19.65
C ASN A 391 -2.22 13.66 -19.69
N LYS A 392 -2.82 13.41 -18.54
CA LYS A 392 -4.07 12.69 -18.39
C LYS A 392 -5.18 13.67 -18.02
N ALA A 393 -6.29 13.61 -18.74
CA ALA A 393 -7.52 14.30 -18.36
C ALA A 393 -8.19 13.56 -17.19
N GLU A 394 -8.70 14.30 -16.23
CA GLU A 394 -9.59 13.79 -15.19
C GLU A 394 -11.03 14.02 -15.66
N ASP A 395 -11.87 12.99 -15.56
CA ASP A 395 -13.30 13.14 -15.72
C ASP A 395 -13.85 13.88 -14.49
N GLU A 396 -14.60 14.96 -14.69
CA GLU A 396 -15.17 15.77 -13.58
C GLU A 396 -16.08 14.93 -12.66
N ASP A 397 -16.71 13.89 -13.21
CA ASP A 397 -17.54 12.96 -12.44
C ASP A 397 -16.73 11.82 -11.79
N ALA A 398 -15.45 11.67 -12.16
CA ALA A 398 -14.57 10.71 -11.54
C ALA A 398 -14.40 11.05 -10.05
N GLY A 399 -14.54 10.07 -9.19
CA GLY A 399 -14.35 10.23 -7.76
C GLY A 399 -15.55 10.78 -6.98
N THR A 400 -16.70 10.95 -7.61
CA THR A 400 -17.94 11.26 -6.89
C THR A 400 -18.40 10.08 -6.04
N LEU A 401 -19.26 10.33 -5.06
CA LEU A 401 -19.88 9.30 -4.23
C LEU A 401 -20.57 8.21 -5.09
N ALA A 402 -21.30 8.63 -6.13
CA ALA A 402 -22.00 7.72 -7.04
C ALA A 402 -21.01 6.81 -7.80
N THR A 403 -19.95 7.39 -8.37
CA THR A 403 -18.93 6.65 -9.11
C THR A 403 -18.13 5.72 -8.18
N ALA A 404 -17.80 6.17 -6.98
CA ALA A 404 -17.08 5.38 -5.99
C ALA A 404 -17.89 4.14 -5.53
N LEU A 405 -19.20 4.29 -5.35
CA LEU A 405 -20.12 3.18 -5.06
C LEU A 405 -20.21 2.21 -6.25
N ALA A 406 -20.44 2.73 -7.45
CA ALA A 406 -20.61 1.92 -8.64
C ALA A 406 -19.37 1.07 -8.98
N THR A 407 -18.18 1.56 -8.68
CA THR A 407 -16.91 0.85 -8.92
C THR A 407 -16.46 -0.05 -7.75
N GLY A 408 -17.11 0.05 -6.59
CA GLY A 408 -16.71 -0.68 -5.38
C GLY A 408 -15.45 -0.10 -4.71
N ALA A 409 -15.08 1.15 -5.01
CA ALA A 409 -14.03 1.84 -4.30
C ALA A 409 -14.42 2.12 -2.82
N ILE A 410 -15.71 2.26 -2.57
CA ILE A 410 -16.33 2.29 -1.24
C ILE A 410 -17.50 1.29 -1.17
N ASP A 411 -17.88 0.92 0.05
CA ASP A 411 -18.94 -0.06 0.29
C ASP A 411 -20.33 0.61 0.43
N HIS A 412 -20.37 1.83 0.99
CA HIS A 412 -21.62 2.57 1.20
C HIS A 412 -21.37 4.07 1.37
N ALA A 413 -22.43 4.88 1.19
CA ALA A 413 -22.41 6.28 1.60
C ALA A 413 -22.36 6.34 3.14
N PHE A 414 -21.58 7.30 3.66
CA PHE A 414 -21.67 7.63 5.08
C PHE A 414 -23.03 8.28 5.33
N LYS A 415 -23.78 7.76 6.30
CA LYS A 415 -25.06 8.34 6.71
C LYS A 415 -24.80 9.17 7.95
N ASP A 416 -25.12 10.46 7.86
CA ASP A 416 -25.13 11.40 8.98
C ASP A 416 -26.15 10.96 10.05
#